data_c24e8865e09554d08349f73b8a1b1d40
#
_entry.id   c24e8865e09554d08349f73b8a1b1d40
#
_cell.length_a   1.000
_cell.length_b   1.000
_cell.length_c   1.000
_cell.angle_alpha   90.00
_cell.angle_beta   90.00
_cell.angle_gamma   90.00
#
_symmetry.space_group_name_H-M   'P 1'
#
loop_
_entity.id
_entity.type
_entity.pdbx_description
1 polymer ?
#
loop_
_entity_poly.entity_id
_entity_poly.type
_entity_poly.pdbx_seq_one_letter_code
_entity_poly.pdbx_strand_id
1 'polypeptide(L)'
;MLLSELVSTAEEVTATASRLAKVDALSRLLARADADDVPALVGLLLATPRQGRLGVGWRGISALEVMHADEPSLSIGDVDAAFEALAGASGSGSAAARTDLLSALAGRATATEWDFLSRAMLG
;
A
#
# COMPACT_ATOMS: atom_id res chain seq x y z
N MET A 1 -2.39 1.11 12.98
CA MET A 1 -3.15 0.08 12.22
C MET A 1 -2.22 -0.67 11.30
N LEU A 2 -2.35 -1.97 11.21
CA LEU A 2 -1.58 -2.78 10.28
C LEU A 2 -2.16 -2.72 8.86
N LEU A 3 -1.28 -2.74 7.87
CA LEU A 3 -1.67 -2.83 6.47
C LEU A 3 -2.57 -4.06 6.22
N SER A 4 -2.28 -5.18 6.88
CA SER A 4 -3.08 -6.41 6.72
C SER A 4 -4.55 -6.23 7.06
N GLU A 5 -4.89 -5.35 8.00
CA GLU A 5 -6.29 -5.05 8.32
C GLU A 5 -7.00 -4.35 7.17
N LEU A 6 -6.30 -3.42 6.52
CA LEU A 6 -6.83 -2.72 5.34
C LEU A 6 -6.99 -3.69 4.17
N VAL A 7 -5.99 -4.53 3.92
CA VAL A 7 -6.02 -5.52 2.83
C VAL A 7 -7.17 -6.51 3.03
N SER A 8 -7.35 -7.00 4.25
CA SER A 8 -8.45 -7.89 4.60
C SER A 8 -9.82 -7.25 4.33
N THR A 9 -9.98 -5.98 4.71
CA THR A 9 -11.21 -5.23 4.43
C THR A 9 -11.44 -5.04 2.94
N ALA A 10 -10.39 -4.73 2.18
CA ALA A 10 -10.49 -4.58 0.73
C ALA A 10 -10.93 -5.89 0.05
N GLU A 11 -10.41 -7.03 0.51
CA GLU A 11 -10.84 -8.34 0.03
C GLU A 11 -12.32 -8.61 0.35
N GLU A 12 -12.74 -8.29 1.57
CA GLU A 12 -14.14 -8.43 2.00
C GLU A 12 -15.07 -7.60 1.11
N VAL A 13 -14.71 -6.35 0.84
CA VAL A 13 -15.47 -5.44 -0.03
C VAL A 13 -15.56 -5.99 -1.45
N THR A 14 -14.46 -6.53 -1.97
CA THR A 14 -14.42 -7.09 -3.33
C THR A 14 -15.23 -8.38 -3.44
N ALA A 15 -15.31 -9.15 -2.36
CA ALA A 15 -15.99 -10.45 -2.34
C ALA A 15 -17.52 -10.36 -2.27
N THR A 16 -18.08 -9.19 -1.98
CA THR A 16 -19.53 -9.02 -1.86
C THR A 16 -20.09 -8.08 -2.92
N ALA A 17 -21.31 -8.37 -3.39
CA ALA A 17 -22.08 -7.46 -4.24
C ALA A 17 -22.99 -6.54 -3.43
N SER A 18 -23.15 -6.79 -2.13
CA SER A 18 -24.02 -6.02 -1.25
C SER A 18 -23.41 -4.65 -0.93
N ARG A 19 -24.09 -3.59 -1.32
CA ARG A 19 -23.68 -2.22 -0.98
C ARG A 19 -23.63 -1.98 0.51
N LEU A 20 -24.62 -2.49 1.25
CA LEU A 20 -24.68 -2.34 2.70
C LEU A 20 -23.52 -3.07 3.38
N ALA A 21 -23.19 -4.27 2.91
CA ALA A 21 -22.06 -5.03 3.44
C ALA A 21 -20.73 -4.29 3.19
N LYS A 22 -20.56 -3.67 2.02
CA LYS A 22 -19.37 -2.86 1.71
C LYS A 22 -19.25 -1.66 2.63
N VAL A 23 -20.36 -0.92 2.82
CA VAL A 23 -20.38 0.24 3.71
C VAL A 23 -20.07 -0.17 5.14
N ASP A 24 -20.64 -1.27 5.61
CA ASP A 24 -20.39 -1.78 6.95
C ASP A 24 -18.90 -2.14 7.15
N ALA A 25 -18.30 -2.86 6.20
CA ALA A 25 -16.89 -3.25 6.27
C ALA A 25 -15.98 -2.02 6.32
N LEU A 26 -16.20 -1.04 5.45
CA LEU A 26 -15.42 0.20 5.41
C LEU A 26 -15.62 1.03 6.67
N SER A 27 -16.84 1.11 7.19
CA SER A 27 -17.15 1.83 8.43
C SER A 27 -16.41 1.23 9.62
N ARG A 28 -16.38 -0.10 9.72
CA ARG A 28 -15.65 -0.80 10.79
C ARG A 28 -14.14 -0.54 10.71
N LEU A 29 -13.59 -0.53 9.50
CA LEU A 29 -12.17 -0.23 9.29
C LEU A 29 -11.85 1.19 9.74
N LEU A 30 -12.62 2.17 9.27
CA LEU A 30 -12.41 3.58 9.60
C LEU A 30 -12.56 3.85 11.10
N ALA A 31 -13.48 3.15 11.76
CA ALA A 31 -13.68 3.28 13.21
C ALA A 31 -12.46 2.80 14.02
N ARG A 32 -11.67 1.87 13.48
CA ARG A 32 -10.45 1.36 14.13
C ARG A 32 -9.22 2.18 13.81
N ALA A 33 -9.26 3.03 12.78
CA ALA A 33 -8.10 3.78 12.33
C ALA A 33 -7.80 4.95 13.27
N ASP A 34 -6.51 5.21 13.49
CA ASP A 34 -6.07 6.44 14.12
C ASP A 34 -6.30 7.61 13.16
N ALA A 35 -6.66 8.78 13.69
CA ALA A 35 -6.93 9.95 12.88
C ALA A 35 -5.77 10.30 11.94
N ASP A 36 -4.53 10.13 12.40
CA ASP A 36 -3.34 10.44 11.63
C ASP A 36 -3.15 9.50 10.43
N ASP A 37 -3.69 8.28 10.50
CA ASP A 37 -3.56 7.28 9.43
C ASP A 37 -4.65 7.43 8.36
N VAL A 38 -5.73 8.16 8.62
CA VAL A 38 -6.88 8.24 7.72
C VAL A 38 -6.53 8.72 6.31
N PRO A 39 -5.76 9.80 6.12
CA PRO A 39 -5.41 10.24 4.75
C PRO A 39 -4.68 9.15 3.94
N ALA A 40 -3.70 8.49 4.54
CA ALA A 40 -2.94 7.42 3.90
C ALA A 40 -3.84 6.21 3.61
N LEU A 41 -4.67 5.83 4.57
CA LEU A 41 -5.60 4.71 4.46
C LEU A 41 -6.59 4.93 3.31
N VAL A 42 -7.18 6.11 3.21
CA VAL A 42 -8.13 6.45 2.15
C VAL A 42 -7.44 6.45 0.79
N GLY A 43 -6.23 7.00 0.70
CA GLY A 43 -5.45 6.98 -0.52
C GLY A 43 -5.16 5.56 -1.01
N LEU A 44 -4.83 4.65 -0.10
CA LEU A 44 -4.59 3.25 -0.44
C LEU A 44 -5.87 2.56 -0.91
N LEU A 45 -6.99 2.79 -0.25
CA LEU A 45 -8.28 2.22 -0.64
C LEU A 45 -8.72 2.65 -2.04
N LEU A 46 -8.43 3.89 -2.42
CA LEU A 46 -8.81 4.46 -3.70
C LEU A 46 -7.76 4.27 -4.80
N ALA A 47 -6.63 3.63 -4.50
CA ALA A 47 -5.48 3.52 -5.39
C ALA A 47 -4.99 4.90 -5.87
N THR A 48 -5.08 5.89 -5.00
CA THR A 48 -4.60 7.26 -5.22
C THR A 48 -3.76 7.65 -4.00
N PRO A 49 -2.46 7.27 -3.99
CA PRO A 49 -1.61 7.57 -2.84
C PRO A 49 -1.69 9.04 -2.42
N ARG A 50 -1.67 9.29 -1.12
CA ARG A 50 -1.73 10.64 -0.54
C ARG A 50 -0.68 11.57 -1.14
N GLN A 51 0.49 11.01 -1.46
CA GLN A 51 1.61 11.74 -2.03
C GLN A 51 1.44 12.07 -3.52
N GLY A 52 0.42 11.53 -4.17
CA GLY A 52 0.24 11.66 -5.60
C GLY A 52 1.11 10.67 -6.38
N ARG A 53 1.80 11.14 -7.41
CA ARG A 53 2.67 10.28 -8.22
C ARG A 53 3.90 9.85 -7.46
N LEU A 54 4.15 8.53 -7.43
CA LEU A 54 5.31 7.94 -6.78
C LEU A 54 6.49 7.71 -7.72
N GLY A 55 6.30 7.88 -9.02
CA GLY A 55 7.34 7.60 -10.00
C GLY A 55 7.61 6.10 -10.20
N VAL A 56 6.64 5.26 -9.86
CA VAL A 56 6.74 3.80 -9.95
C VAL A 56 5.95 3.31 -11.16
N GLY A 57 6.59 2.48 -11.99
CA GLY A 57 5.94 1.86 -13.13
C GLY A 57 5.94 0.34 -13.02
N TRP A 58 5.17 -0.31 -13.89
CA TRP A 58 5.06 -1.76 -13.93
C TRP A 58 6.41 -2.45 -14.07
N ARG A 59 7.32 -1.90 -14.91
CA ARG A 59 8.64 -2.50 -15.11
C ARG A 59 9.49 -2.52 -13.85
N GLY A 60 9.44 -1.45 -13.08
CA GLY A 60 10.17 -1.37 -11.81
C GLY A 60 9.67 -2.39 -10.80
N ILE A 61 8.36 -2.60 -10.73
CA ILE A 61 7.76 -3.58 -9.83
C ILE A 61 8.05 -5.01 -10.30
N SER A 62 7.85 -5.30 -11.58
CA SER A 62 7.99 -6.66 -12.11
C SER A 62 9.45 -7.14 -12.16
N ALA A 63 10.40 -6.22 -12.17
CA ALA A 63 11.82 -6.56 -12.18
C ALA A 63 12.37 -6.92 -10.79
N LEU A 64 11.62 -6.67 -9.72
CA LEU A 64 12.08 -6.97 -8.36
C LEU A 64 12.20 -8.48 -8.13
N GLU A 65 13.34 -8.88 -7.54
CA GLU A 65 13.59 -10.26 -7.14
C GLU A 65 13.70 -10.29 -5.62
N VAL A 66 12.55 -10.32 -4.95
CA VAL A 66 12.47 -10.20 -3.49
C VAL A 66 11.61 -11.32 -2.93
N MET A 67 12.06 -11.93 -1.85
CA MET A 67 11.25 -12.85 -1.07
C MET A 67 10.37 -12.04 -0.13
N HIS A 68 9.05 -12.30 -0.18
CA HIS A 68 8.10 -11.65 0.70
C HIS A 68 8.13 -12.22 2.11
N ALA A 69 7.66 -11.44 3.07
CA ALA A 69 7.52 -11.90 4.44
C ALA A 69 6.43 -12.96 4.57
N ASP A 70 6.59 -13.87 5.51
CA ASP A 70 5.58 -14.89 5.81
C ASP A 70 4.45 -14.32 6.66
N GLU A 71 4.74 -13.32 7.48
CA GLU A 71 3.80 -12.74 8.43
C GLU A 71 3.65 -11.23 8.23
N PRO A 72 2.43 -10.68 8.40
CA PRO A 72 2.20 -9.24 8.32
C PRO A 72 2.93 -8.48 9.42
N SER A 73 3.60 -7.40 9.07
CA SER A 73 4.27 -6.52 10.04
C SER A 73 4.20 -5.05 9.68
N LEU A 74 3.86 -4.72 8.43
CA LEU A 74 3.78 -3.34 7.97
C LEU A 74 2.57 -2.63 8.61
N SER A 75 2.81 -1.42 9.14
CA SER A 75 1.75 -0.52 9.53
C SER A 75 1.38 0.41 8.37
N ILE A 76 0.22 1.05 8.46
CA ILE A 76 -0.17 2.10 7.51
C ILE A 76 0.88 3.22 7.50
N GLY A 77 1.40 3.59 8.67
CA GLY A 77 2.47 4.58 8.78
C GLY A 77 3.76 4.17 8.07
N ASP A 78 4.14 2.89 8.15
CA ASP A 78 5.31 2.36 7.44
C ASP A 78 5.15 2.49 5.93
N VAL A 79 3.97 2.16 5.42
CA VAL A 79 3.67 2.28 3.98
C VAL A 79 3.69 3.75 3.56
N ASP A 80 3.07 4.62 4.34
CA ASP A 80 3.04 6.04 4.05
C ASP A 80 4.44 6.65 4.00
N ALA A 81 5.30 6.28 4.94
CA ALA A 81 6.70 6.72 4.97
C ALA A 81 7.48 6.24 3.73
N ALA A 82 7.25 5.00 3.30
CA ALA A 82 7.87 4.47 2.09
C ALA A 82 7.37 5.23 0.84
N PHE A 83 6.09 5.53 0.76
CA PHE A 83 5.51 6.30 -0.34
C PHE A 83 6.05 7.74 -0.37
N GLU A 84 6.21 8.36 0.81
CA GLU A 84 6.84 9.67 0.92
C GLU A 84 8.26 9.66 0.34
N ALA A 85 9.05 8.66 0.71
CA ALA A 85 10.40 8.51 0.21
C ALA A 85 10.43 8.28 -1.32
N LEU A 86 9.53 7.46 -1.84
CA LEU A 86 9.40 7.21 -3.29
C LEU A 86 9.05 8.49 -4.04
N ALA A 87 8.07 9.25 -3.54
CA ALA A 87 7.64 10.50 -4.15
C ALA A 87 8.75 11.56 -4.15
N GLY A 88 9.61 11.55 -3.13
CA GLY A 88 10.71 12.48 -2.99
C GLY A 88 11.97 12.10 -3.78
N ALA A 89 12.05 10.88 -4.31
CA ALA A 89 13.20 10.42 -5.06
C ALA A 89 13.23 11.07 -6.45
N SER A 90 14.21 11.94 -6.70
CA SER A 90 14.34 12.66 -7.95
C SER A 90 15.80 12.93 -8.27
N GLY A 91 16.10 13.23 -9.55
CA GLY A 91 17.43 13.57 -9.99
C GLY A 91 18.33 12.36 -10.23
N SER A 92 19.63 12.60 -10.23
CA SER A 92 20.65 11.58 -10.47
C SER A 92 20.62 10.52 -9.38
N GLY A 93 20.62 9.24 -9.78
CA GLY A 93 20.58 8.12 -8.85
C GLY A 93 19.19 7.77 -8.32
N SER A 94 18.14 8.48 -8.74
CA SER A 94 16.78 8.25 -8.26
C SER A 94 16.23 6.86 -8.65
N ALA A 95 16.63 6.32 -9.79
CA ALA A 95 16.21 4.99 -10.23
C ALA A 95 16.70 3.91 -9.26
N ALA A 96 17.97 3.98 -8.86
CA ALA A 96 18.54 3.05 -7.89
C ALA A 96 17.91 3.22 -6.51
N ALA A 97 17.66 4.46 -6.08
CA ALA A 97 17.02 4.76 -4.82
C ALA A 97 15.59 4.20 -4.78
N ARG A 98 14.83 4.34 -5.86
CA ARG A 98 13.47 3.77 -5.96
C ARG A 98 13.50 2.24 -5.90
N THR A 99 14.44 1.62 -6.61
CA THR A 99 14.59 0.16 -6.57
C THR A 99 14.87 -0.32 -5.16
N ASP A 100 15.74 0.34 -4.42
CA ASP A 100 16.08 -0.02 -3.04
C ASP A 100 14.85 0.15 -2.12
N LEU A 101 14.11 1.25 -2.27
CA LEU A 101 12.90 1.50 -1.49
C LEU A 101 11.82 0.47 -1.76
N LEU A 102 11.60 0.14 -3.04
CA LEU A 102 10.62 -0.87 -3.44
C LEU A 102 11.00 -2.26 -2.94
N SER A 103 12.28 -2.61 -3.03
CA SER A 103 12.79 -3.90 -2.55
C SER A 103 12.63 -4.04 -1.04
N ALA A 104 12.92 -2.99 -0.28
CA ALA A 104 12.73 -2.99 1.17
C ALA A 104 11.26 -3.14 1.56
N LEU A 105 10.38 -2.43 0.88
CA LEU A 105 8.94 -2.52 1.13
C LEU A 105 8.40 -3.91 0.75
N ALA A 106 8.76 -4.40 -0.42
CA ALA A 106 8.34 -5.71 -0.91
C ALA A 106 8.80 -6.85 0.00
N GLY A 107 10.00 -6.74 0.57
CA GLY A 107 10.56 -7.75 1.48
C GLY A 107 9.87 -7.77 2.84
N ARG A 108 9.32 -6.65 3.29
CA ARG A 108 8.54 -6.57 4.53
C ARG A 108 7.08 -6.94 4.33
N ALA A 109 6.58 -6.85 3.12
CA ALA A 109 5.19 -7.16 2.78
C ALA A 109 5.02 -8.67 2.55
N THR A 110 3.87 -9.20 2.95
CA THR A 110 3.47 -10.54 2.49
C THR A 110 3.15 -10.48 1.00
N ALA A 111 3.06 -11.64 0.34
CA ALA A 111 2.70 -11.69 -1.08
C ALA A 111 1.34 -11.02 -1.35
N THR A 112 0.37 -11.25 -0.48
CA THR A 112 -0.98 -10.65 -0.58
C THR A 112 -0.91 -9.14 -0.41
N GLU A 113 -0.16 -8.66 0.58
CA GLU A 113 0.04 -7.24 0.81
C GLU A 113 0.76 -6.58 -0.37
N TRP A 114 1.78 -7.24 -0.92
CA TRP A 114 2.52 -6.69 -2.06
C TRP A 114 1.66 -6.56 -3.31
N ASP A 115 0.79 -7.54 -3.56
CA ASP A 115 -0.17 -7.46 -4.66
C ASP A 115 -1.08 -6.24 -4.52
N PHE A 116 -1.59 -6.01 -3.31
CA PHE A 116 -2.40 -4.84 -3.00
C PHE A 116 -1.63 -3.53 -3.20
N LEU A 117 -0.42 -3.44 -2.63
CA LEU A 117 0.42 -2.24 -2.74
C LEU A 117 0.82 -1.94 -4.18
N SER A 118 1.14 -2.96 -4.96
CA SER A 118 1.49 -2.80 -6.38
C SER A 118 0.34 -2.16 -7.16
N ARG A 119 -0.87 -2.64 -6.94
CA ARG A 119 -2.06 -2.07 -7.58
C ARG A 119 -2.32 -0.63 -7.12
N ALA A 120 -2.13 -0.34 -5.84
CA ALA A 120 -2.30 1.01 -5.31
C ALA A 120 -1.27 1.98 -5.90
N MET A 121 -0.03 1.54 -6.07
CA MET A 121 1.04 2.38 -6.63
C MET A 121 0.87 2.64 -8.12
N LEU A 122 0.33 1.68 -8.85
CA LEU A 122 0.13 1.81 -10.30
C LEU A 122 -1.16 2.57 -10.67
N GLY A 123 -2.07 2.68 -9.76
CA GLY A 123 -3.33 3.41 -9.97
C GLY A 123 -4.47 2.56 -10.54
#